data_e67498136c8dbd42f1cfe732201f62c0
#
_entry.id   e67498136c8dbd42f1cfe732201f62c0
#
_cell.length_a   1.000
_cell.length_b   1.000
_cell.length_c   1.000
_cell.angle_alpha   90.00
_cell.angle_beta   90.00
_cell.angle_gamma   90.00
#
_symmetry.space_group_name_H-M   'P 1'
#
loop_
_entity.id
_entity.type
_entity.pdbx_description
1 polymer ?
#
loop_
_entity_poly.entity_id
_entity_poly.type
_entity_poly.pdbx_seq_one_letter_code
_entity_poly.pdbx_strand_id
1 'polypeptide(L)'
;MMNEDERSSGERYYDEHIAPKLRDLAMECEEHGLSLLAVCEWQPGEYGRTLTLREGSGFGIRMADTAAKANANVDSFLMAIIRHAREHGHGSAYLSQLGVPCEPKNN
;
A
#
# COMPACT_ATOMS: atom_id res chain seq x y z
N MET A 1 -32.97 -19.34 -11.47
CA MET A 1 -31.60 -19.44 -11.95
C MET A 1 -30.62 -18.86 -10.97
N MET A 2 -29.58 -19.59 -10.69
CA MET A 2 -28.57 -19.13 -9.74
C MET A 2 -27.70 -18.05 -10.36
N ASN A 3 -27.45 -17.01 -9.59
CA ASN A 3 -26.43 -16.04 -9.94
C ASN A 3 -25.09 -16.58 -9.45
N GLU A 4 -24.20 -16.86 -10.35
CA GLU A 4 -22.92 -17.45 -10.02
C GLU A 4 -21.88 -16.42 -9.59
N ASP A 5 -22.20 -15.14 -9.73
CA ASP A 5 -21.31 -14.09 -9.32
C ASP A 5 -21.53 -13.76 -7.84
N GLU A 6 -20.62 -14.22 -7.00
CA GLU A 6 -20.74 -14.03 -5.56
C GLU A 6 -20.24 -12.67 -5.08
N ARG A 7 -19.71 -11.85 -6.01
CA ARG A 7 -19.25 -10.52 -5.63
C ARG A 7 -20.42 -9.63 -5.24
N SER A 8 -20.18 -8.74 -4.29
CA SER A 8 -21.18 -7.71 -3.95
C SER A 8 -21.37 -6.76 -5.14
N SER A 9 -22.46 -5.99 -5.09
CA SER A 9 -22.69 -5.00 -6.14
C SER A 9 -21.59 -3.94 -6.17
N GLY A 10 -21.04 -3.59 -5.01
CA GLY A 10 -19.94 -2.64 -4.93
C GLY A 10 -18.67 -3.18 -5.56
N GLU A 11 -18.36 -4.44 -5.26
CA GLU A 11 -17.18 -5.08 -5.84
C GLU A 11 -17.31 -5.19 -7.36
N ARG A 12 -18.48 -5.56 -7.86
CA ARG A 12 -18.71 -5.64 -9.30
C ARG A 12 -18.53 -4.28 -9.97
N TYR A 13 -19.08 -3.24 -9.35
CA TYR A 13 -18.93 -1.89 -9.91
C TYR A 13 -17.46 -1.48 -9.92
N TYR A 14 -16.77 -1.78 -8.83
CA TYR A 14 -15.33 -1.49 -8.77
C TYR A 14 -14.57 -2.21 -9.90
N ASP A 15 -14.80 -3.51 -10.05
CA ASP A 15 -14.06 -4.30 -11.04
C ASP A 15 -14.37 -3.83 -12.47
N GLU A 16 -15.61 -3.47 -12.75
CA GLU A 16 -16.06 -3.14 -14.09
C GLU A 16 -15.79 -1.68 -14.46
N HIS A 17 -15.86 -0.76 -13.49
CA HIS A 17 -15.87 0.67 -13.80
C HIS A 17 -14.76 1.47 -13.14
N ILE A 18 -14.29 1.06 -11.99
CA ILE A 18 -13.29 1.83 -11.24
C ILE A 18 -11.88 1.31 -11.51
N ALA A 19 -11.69 0.00 -11.36
CA ALA A 19 -10.36 -0.60 -11.52
C ALA A 19 -9.74 -0.30 -12.89
N PRO A 20 -10.49 -0.35 -14.01
CA PRO A 20 -9.90 0.00 -15.30
C PRO A 20 -9.44 1.45 -15.38
N LYS A 21 -10.19 2.37 -14.77
CA LYS A 21 -9.80 3.79 -14.73
C LYS A 21 -8.55 4.01 -13.90
N LEU A 22 -8.45 3.31 -12.78
CA LEU A 22 -7.26 3.40 -11.92
C LEU A 22 -6.04 2.81 -12.61
N ARG A 23 -6.23 1.71 -13.36
CA ARG A 23 -5.14 1.11 -14.13
C ARG A 23 -4.64 2.08 -15.19
N ASP A 24 -5.56 2.73 -15.90
CA ASP A 24 -5.18 3.71 -16.93
C ASP A 24 -4.45 4.89 -16.30
N LEU A 25 -4.94 5.35 -15.15
CA LEU A 25 -4.30 6.46 -14.44
C LEU A 25 -2.90 6.06 -13.95
N ALA A 26 -2.75 4.84 -13.45
CA ALA A 26 -1.45 4.35 -13.01
C ALA A 26 -0.46 4.30 -14.16
N MET A 27 -0.92 3.88 -15.34
CA MET A 27 -0.07 3.87 -16.55
C MET A 27 0.34 5.28 -16.94
N GLU A 28 -0.57 6.23 -16.86
CA GLU A 28 -0.26 7.62 -17.14
C GLU A 28 0.76 8.18 -16.15
N CYS A 29 0.58 7.88 -14.86
CA CYS A 29 1.53 8.28 -13.83
C CYS A 29 2.92 7.69 -14.10
N GLU A 30 2.96 6.42 -14.46
CA GLU A 30 4.23 5.75 -14.77
C GLU A 30 4.95 6.43 -15.93
N GLU A 31 4.22 6.80 -16.98
CA GLU A 31 4.79 7.48 -18.14
C GLU A 31 5.40 8.84 -17.75
N HIS A 32 4.91 9.47 -16.71
CA HIS A 32 5.38 10.78 -16.27
C HIS A 32 6.25 10.72 -15.02
N GLY A 33 6.68 9.52 -14.62
CA GLY A 33 7.57 9.37 -13.47
C GLY A 33 6.92 9.69 -12.14
N LEU A 34 5.61 9.48 -12.02
CA LEU A 34 4.86 9.74 -10.81
C LEU A 34 4.51 8.44 -10.11
N SER A 35 4.61 8.45 -8.79
CA SER A 35 4.15 7.32 -7.99
C SER A 35 2.68 7.53 -7.64
N LEU A 36 1.90 6.47 -7.69
CA LEU A 36 0.48 6.51 -7.37
C LEU A 36 0.11 5.30 -6.53
N LEU A 37 -0.63 5.56 -5.47
CA LEU A 37 -1.31 4.51 -4.72
C LEU A 37 -2.78 4.87 -4.63
N ALA A 38 -3.65 3.95 -5.02
CA ALA A 38 -5.09 4.11 -4.87
C ALA A 38 -5.65 2.89 -4.16
N VAL A 39 -6.44 3.14 -3.13
CA VAL A 39 -7.12 2.09 -2.38
C VAL A 39 -8.61 2.40 -2.43
N CYS A 40 -9.40 1.47 -2.90
CA CYS A 40 -10.85 1.63 -3.00
C CYS A 40 -11.50 0.50 -2.24
N GLU A 41 -12.25 0.85 -1.21
CA GLU A 41 -12.91 -0.13 -0.34
C GLU A 41 -14.40 -0.19 -0.70
N TRP A 42 -14.93 -1.38 -0.94
CA TRP A 42 -16.34 -1.55 -1.24
C TRP A 42 -17.12 -2.10 -0.05
N GLN A 43 -16.44 -2.65 0.93
CA GLN A 43 -17.03 -2.97 2.23
C GLN A 43 -15.87 -3.17 3.21
N PRO A 44 -16.14 -3.09 4.52
CA PRO A 44 -15.05 -3.14 5.51
C PRO A 44 -14.16 -4.36 5.32
N GLY A 45 -12.86 -4.11 5.18
CA GLY A 45 -11.86 -5.16 5.02
C GLY A 45 -11.72 -5.72 3.61
N GLU A 46 -12.54 -5.25 2.66
CA GLU A 46 -12.45 -5.72 1.27
C GLU A 46 -12.22 -4.54 0.33
N TYR A 47 -11.10 -4.55 -0.35
CA TYR A 47 -10.68 -3.41 -1.14
C TYR A 47 -9.80 -3.85 -2.31
N GLY A 48 -9.72 -2.97 -3.30
CA GLY A 48 -8.76 -3.10 -4.38
C GLY A 48 -7.63 -2.10 -4.20
N ARG A 49 -6.45 -2.47 -4.61
CA ARG A 49 -5.27 -1.63 -4.52
C ARG A 49 -4.61 -1.52 -5.88
N THR A 50 -4.34 -0.29 -6.29
CA THR A 50 -3.61 0.00 -7.53
C THR A 50 -2.36 0.77 -7.15
N LEU A 51 -1.22 0.30 -7.63
CA LEU A 51 0.07 0.85 -7.24
C LEU A 51 0.99 0.98 -8.43
N THR A 52 1.63 2.13 -8.56
CA THR A 52 2.83 2.26 -9.35
C THR A 52 3.82 3.10 -8.55
N LEU A 53 5.05 2.60 -8.41
CA LEU A 53 6.11 3.30 -7.69
C LEU A 53 7.24 3.60 -8.65
N ARG A 54 7.59 4.87 -8.75
CA ARG A 54 8.75 5.26 -9.54
C ARG A 54 10.02 4.84 -8.80
N GLU A 55 11.10 4.70 -9.55
CA GLU A 55 12.39 4.48 -8.96
C GLU A 55 12.73 5.66 -8.05
N GLY A 56 13.21 5.37 -6.84
CA GLY A 56 13.53 6.41 -5.88
C GLY A 56 12.32 7.04 -5.21
N SER A 57 11.16 6.39 -5.24
CA SER A 57 9.97 6.91 -4.56
C SER A 57 10.23 7.07 -3.07
N GLY A 58 9.59 8.10 -2.47
CA GLY A 58 9.78 8.43 -1.08
C GLY A 58 9.18 7.44 -0.10
N PHE A 59 9.58 7.57 1.16
CA PHE A 59 9.09 6.65 2.20
C PHE A 59 7.61 6.86 2.51
N GLY A 60 7.10 8.08 2.34
CA GLY A 60 5.68 8.36 2.63
C GLY A 60 4.73 7.47 1.84
N ILE A 61 4.90 7.39 0.53
CA ILE A 61 4.02 6.57 -0.29
C ILE A 61 4.30 5.08 -0.08
N ARG A 62 5.55 4.70 0.22
CA ARG A 62 5.87 3.31 0.53
C ARG A 62 5.24 2.88 1.86
N MET A 63 5.23 3.76 2.84
CA MET A 63 4.59 3.49 4.12
C MET A 63 3.07 3.34 3.96
N ALA A 64 2.46 4.20 3.14
CA ALA A 64 1.04 4.10 2.85
C ALA A 64 0.69 2.77 2.17
N ASP A 65 1.52 2.32 1.24
CA ASP A 65 1.32 1.04 0.59
C ASP A 65 1.47 -0.12 1.57
N THR A 66 2.45 -0.03 2.46
CA THR A 66 2.65 -1.04 3.50
C THR A 66 1.41 -1.14 4.39
N ALA A 67 0.83 0.00 4.78
CA ALA A 67 -0.40 0.02 5.56
C ALA A 67 -1.56 -0.61 4.80
N ALA A 68 -1.70 -0.29 3.51
CA ALA A 68 -2.75 -0.86 2.69
C ALA A 68 -2.62 -2.39 2.60
N LYS A 69 -1.41 -2.89 2.38
CA LYS A 69 -1.18 -4.33 2.29
C LYS A 69 -1.47 -5.06 3.60
N ALA A 70 -1.30 -4.39 4.72
CA ALA A 70 -1.54 -5.00 6.03
C ALA A 70 -3.03 -5.19 6.31
N ASN A 71 -3.91 -4.50 5.59
CA ASN A 71 -5.36 -4.65 5.70
C ASN A 71 -5.83 -4.57 7.16
N ALA A 72 -5.52 -3.46 7.82
CA ALA A 72 -5.88 -3.19 9.21
C ALA A 72 -5.19 -4.08 10.25
N ASN A 73 -4.26 -4.93 9.85
CA ASN A 73 -3.47 -5.69 10.80
C ASN A 73 -2.32 -4.82 11.28
N VAL A 74 -2.49 -4.23 12.46
CA VAL A 74 -1.54 -3.27 13.01
C VAL A 74 -0.18 -3.92 13.26
N ASP A 75 -0.18 -5.14 13.78
CA ASP A 75 1.07 -5.84 14.05
C ASP A 75 1.86 -6.10 12.76
N SER A 76 1.20 -6.54 11.70
CA SER A 76 1.86 -6.74 10.41
C SER A 76 2.44 -5.44 9.88
N PHE A 77 1.69 -4.33 10.01
CA PHE A 77 2.15 -3.03 9.58
C PHE A 77 3.39 -2.59 10.38
N LEU A 78 3.32 -2.68 11.71
CA LEU A 78 4.43 -2.28 12.57
C LEU A 78 5.67 -3.13 12.32
N MET A 79 5.50 -4.44 12.16
CA MET A 79 6.63 -5.32 11.88
C MET A 79 7.30 -4.97 10.55
N ALA A 80 6.51 -4.64 9.53
CA ALA A 80 7.06 -4.24 8.24
C ALA A 80 7.82 -2.92 8.34
N ILE A 81 7.28 -1.95 9.08
CA ILE A 81 7.95 -0.66 9.30
C ILE A 81 9.26 -0.85 10.07
N ILE A 82 9.24 -1.67 11.11
CA ILE A 82 10.45 -1.93 11.91
C ILE A 82 11.51 -2.63 11.08
N ARG A 83 11.10 -3.61 10.27
CA ARG A 83 12.04 -4.31 9.39
C ARG A 83 12.69 -3.33 8.40
N HIS A 84 11.88 -2.48 7.79
CA HIS A 84 12.39 -1.46 6.87
C HIS A 84 13.37 -0.54 7.59
N ALA A 85 13.02 -0.10 8.80
CA ALA A 85 13.87 0.80 9.59
C ALA A 85 15.20 0.17 9.93
N ARG A 86 15.21 -1.12 10.25
CA ARG A 86 16.46 -1.83 10.55
C ARG A 86 17.36 -1.98 9.33
N GLU A 87 16.76 -2.14 8.15
CA GLU A 87 17.51 -2.31 6.91
C GLU A 87 18.05 -0.99 6.37
N HIS A 88 17.30 0.09 6.52
CA HIS A 88 17.61 1.37 5.87
C HIS A 88 17.86 2.52 6.82
N GLY A 89 17.71 2.30 8.12
CA GLY A 89 17.81 3.38 9.09
C GLY A 89 16.48 4.14 9.21
N HIS A 90 16.40 5.06 10.15
CA HIS A 90 15.21 5.88 10.36
C HIS A 90 15.52 7.11 11.19
N GLY A 91 14.62 8.08 11.13
CA GLY A 91 14.68 9.29 11.95
C GLY A 91 13.56 9.38 12.99
N SER A 92 12.98 8.25 13.36
CA SER A 92 11.83 8.23 14.27
C SER A 92 12.26 8.20 15.73
N ALA A 93 11.87 9.21 16.51
CA ALA A 93 12.13 9.21 17.94
C ALA A 93 11.42 8.04 18.64
N TYR A 94 10.22 7.71 18.18
CA TYR A 94 9.44 6.63 18.79
C TYR A 94 10.09 5.27 18.56
N LEU A 95 10.53 5.00 17.33
CA LEU A 95 11.23 3.75 17.04
C LEU A 95 12.53 3.64 17.84
N SER A 96 13.22 4.76 18.04
CA SER A 96 14.43 4.77 18.88
C SER A 96 14.10 4.39 20.32
N GLN A 97 12.99 4.89 20.86
CA GLN A 97 12.54 4.52 22.19
C GLN A 97 12.19 3.04 22.30
N LEU A 98 11.73 2.44 21.21
CA LEU A 98 11.42 1.02 21.17
C LEU A 98 12.66 0.15 20.93
N GLY A 99 13.84 0.76 20.85
CA GLY A 99 15.08 0.01 20.69
C GLY A 99 15.45 -0.29 19.24
N VAL A 100 14.81 0.34 18.27
CA VAL A 100 15.18 0.17 16.86
C VAL A 100 16.30 1.13 16.53
N PRO A 101 17.50 0.62 16.13
CA PRO A 101 18.63 1.50 15.85
C PRO A 101 18.34 2.48 14.69
N CYS A 102 18.81 3.71 14.82
CA CYS A 102 18.66 4.73 13.78
C CYS A 102 19.51 4.43 12.56
N GLU A 103 20.67 3.81 12.78
CA GLU A 103 21.58 3.50 11.69
C GLU A 103 21.20 2.19 11.02
N PRO A 104 21.36 2.09 9.69
CA PRO A 104 21.08 0.84 9.02
C PRO A 104 21.99 -0.26 9.49
N LYS A 105 21.52 -1.50 9.38
CA LYS A 105 22.29 -2.66 9.75
C LYS A 105 23.48 -2.81 8.84
N ASN A 106 24.65 -2.96 9.45
CA ASN A 106 25.90 -3.23 8.73
C ASN A 106 26.13 -4.73 8.65
N ASN A 107 26.56 -5.18 7.49
CA ASN A 107 26.97 -6.57 7.29
C ASN A 107 28.46 -6.65 7.13
#